data_6fc109741b9fdb7f88357705910ed2d8
#
_entry.id   6fc109741b9fdb7f88357705910ed2d8
#
_cell.length_a   1.000
_cell.length_b   1.000
_cell.length_c   1.000
_cell.angle_alpha   90.00
_cell.angle_beta   90.00
_cell.angle_gamma   90.00
#
_symmetry.space_group_name_H-M   'P 1'
#
loop_
_entity.id
_entity.type
_entity.pdbx_description
1 polymer ?
#
loop_
_entity_poly.entity_id
_entity_poly.type
_entity_poly.pdbx_seq_one_letter_code
_entity_poly.pdbx_strand_id
1 'polypeptide(L)'
;MDRSIELFLQLLSGAIHDRRCTIKELPAESEWELLYKYSSSQNVLPMIYDQLAKSGLWKMAADRIPVTDRENPEYEQLEIALKFRKLFEQQALSLFMTQVNRTETFYSDYQDMKKAGFFPVIVKGIICRNSYPNPEQRPSGDEDLLITEEEYPAFKQHLLERGFYLVNEEQDTEMVEAAEFRHPGTGAFYEVHVRVMPLTSEYYRKFNRVFENAFEQTGLIDINGHTIRILDHTLHLFFLFCHFLKHFIAGGVGIRQLCDIVLYSKKYCDEISWSRIDCWIQTYKLEKLWMSIIKFSEEYLGCEWNHKALPAFEVKPAEPLNMLTDMLEGGAFGTLDQERVHSIRMTVKAAESGRPDPVGGMIKSLFPGMDHMKKSYPILDSRPFLLPIMYGDRVIKYIRKKKRNPHRSGKLSPVAVGNQRIQLLSEYGVISE
;
A
#
# COMPACT_ATOMS: atom_id res chain seq x y z
N MET A 1 2.70 -22.38 9.88
CA MET A 1 2.66 -21.45 8.74
C MET A 1 3.19 -22.21 7.53
N ASP A 2 2.77 -21.87 6.32
CA ASP A 2 3.32 -22.47 5.08
C ASP A 2 4.80 -22.09 4.91
N ARG A 3 5.66 -23.01 4.47
CA ARG A 3 7.12 -22.78 4.33
C ARG A 3 7.44 -21.64 3.35
N SER A 4 6.61 -21.45 2.31
CA SER A 4 6.78 -20.35 1.36
C SER A 4 6.58 -19.00 2.01
N ILE A 5 5.63 -18.88 2.93
CA ILE A 5 5.36 -17.67 3.70
C ILE A 5 6.50 -17.42 4.69
N GLU A 6 6.97 -18.47 5.38
CA GLU A 6 8.11 -18.34 6.31
C GLU A 6 9.36 -17.86 5.58
N LEU A 7 9.67 -18.45 4.44
CA LEU A 7 10.81 -18.06 3.62
C LEU A 7 10.66 -16.60 3.12
N PHE A 8 9.47 -16.22 2.65
CA PHE A 8 9.18 -14.84 2.22
C PHE A 8 9.42 -13.83 3.35
N LEU A 9 8.91 -14.11 4.54
CA LEU A 9 9.06 -13.24 5.71
C LEU A 9 10.51 -13.18 6.20
N GLN A 10 11.20 -14.31 6.22
CA GLN A 10 12.63 -14.39 6.58
C GLN A 10 13.49 -13.53 5.63
N LEU A 11 13.27 -13.65 4.32
CA LEU A 11 13.99 -12.86 3.32
C LEU A 11 13.66 -11.37 3.43
N LEU A 12 12.38 -11.03 3.61
CA LEU A 12 11.95 -9.65 3.78
C LEU A 12 12.55 -9.02 5.05
N SER A 13 12.48 -9.74 6.18
CA SER A 13 13.13 -9.32 7.43
C SER A 13 14.64 -9.08 7.23
N GLY A 14 15.33 -10.02 6.56
CA GLY A 14 16.73 -9.84 6.22
C GLY A 14 17.00 -8.58 5.40
N ALA A 15 16.16 -8.31 4.40
CA ALA A 15 16.32 -7.15 3.52
C ALA A 15 16.13 -5.80 4.25
N ILE A 16 15.09 -5.69 5.07
CA ILE A 16 14.80 -4.43 5.79
C ILE A 16 15.73 -4.13 6.96
N HIS A 17 16.51 -5.12 7.41
CA HIS A 17 17.50 -4.96 8.47
C HIS A 17 18.96 -5.08 8.00
N ASP A 18 19.17 -5.20 6.68
CA ASP A 18 20.48 -5.48 6.05
C ASP A 18 21.22 -6.65 6.71
N ARG A 19 20.46 -7.71 7.02
CA ARG A 19 21.00 -8.95 7.61
C ARG A 19 20.97 -10.04 6.56
N ARG A 20 22.08 -10.78 6.45
CA ARG A 20 22.15 -11.92 5.52
C ARG A 20 21.29 -13.09 6.03
N CYS A 21 20.38 -13.56 5.19
CA CYS A 21 19.61 -14.76 5.46
C CYS A 21 20.40 -16.02 5.06
N THR A 22 20.25 -17.09 5.82
CA THR A 22 20.79 -18.41 5.48
C THR A 22 19.63 -19.32 5.08
N ILE A 23 19.69 -19.85 3.86
CA ILE A 23 18.74 -20.82 3.34
C ILE A 23 19.48 -22.17 3.28
N LYS A 24 18.96 -23.19 3.97
CA LYS A 24 19.63 -24.48 4.12
C LYS A 24 19.27 -25.47 3.02
N GLU A 25 18.10 -25.32 2.43
CA GLU A 25 17.53 -26.27 1.44
C GLU A 25 16.91 -25.51 0.28
N LEU A 26 17.01 -26.07 -0.91
CA LEU A 26 16.34 -25.51 -2.09
C LEU A 26 14.82 -25.61 -1.92
N PRO A 27 14.07 -24.54 -2.22
CA PRO A 27 12.62 -24.60 -2.28
C PRO A 27 12.12 -25.53 -3.39
N ALA A 28 11.00 -26.19 -3.16
CA ALA A 28 10.27 -26.92 -4.21
C ALA A 28 9.69 -25.96 -5.26
N GLU A 29 9.31 -26.45 -6.45
CA GLU A 29 8.79 -25.57 -7.51
C GLU A 29 7.57 -24.75 -7.05
N SER A 30 6.62 -25.38 -6.36
CA SER A 30 5.44 -24.69 -5.81
C SER A 30 5.81 -23.61 -4.77
N GLU A 31 6.87 -23.82 -3.99
CA GLU A 31 7.37 -22.84 -3.03
C GLU A 31 8.02 -21.64 -3.75
N TRP A 32 8.77 -21.90 -4.83
CA TRP A 32 9.32 -20.86 -5.70
C TRP A 32 8.22 -20.00 -6.34
N GLU A 33 7.18 -20.65 -6.87
CA GLU A 33 6.03 -19.96 -7.47
C GLU A 33 5.33 -19.03 -6.48
N LEU A 34 5.09 -19.51 -5.26
CA LEU A 34 4.48 -18.70 -4.20
C LEU A 34 5.41 -17.58 -3.74
N LEU A 35 6.70 -17.82 -3.55
CA LEU A 35 7.68 -16.81 -3.19
C LEU A 35 7.73 -15.69 -4.24
N TYR A 36 7.78 -16.04 -5.53
CA TYR A 36 7.75 -15.08 -6.62
C TYR A 36 6.44 -14.28 -6.64
N LYS A 37 5.30 -14.98 -6.49
CA LYS A 37 3.98 -14.36 -6.43
C LYS A 37 3.89 -13.34 -5.28
N TYR A 38 4.28 -13.73 -4.07
CA TYR A 38 4.24 -12.83 -2.91
C TYR A 38 5.19 -11.64 -3.09
N SER A 39 6.42 -11.88 -3.53
CA SER A 39 7.41 -10.84 -3.78
C SER A 39 6.93 -9.79 -4.78
N SER A 40 6.33 -10.25 -5.88
CA SER A 40 5.79 -9.39 -6.94
C SER A 40 4.54 -8.64 -6.48
N SER A 41 3.57 -9.38 -5.92
CA SER A 41 2.28 -8.81 -5.54
C SER A 41 2.37 -7.83 -4.37
N GLN A 42 3.39 -7.96 -3.50
CA GLN A 42 3.66 -7.07 -2.38
C GLN A 42 4.62 -5.92 -2.72
N ASN A 43 5.08 -5.84 -3.97
CA ASN A 43 6.06 -4.82 -4.41
C ASN A 43 7.36 -4.81 -3.60
N VAL A 44 7.92 -6.00 -3.30
CA VAL A 44 9.17 -6.16 -2.54
C VAL A 44 10.18 -7.06 -3.27
N LEU A 45 9.91 -7.40 -4.53
CA LEU A 45 10.70 -8.37 -5.30
C LEU A 45 12.19 -8.02 -5.39
N PRO A 46 12.64 -6.76 -5.60
CA PRO A 46 14.07 -6.43 -5.62
C PRO A 46 14.77 -6.74 -4.29
N MET A 47 14.10 -6.50 -3.16
CA MET A 47 14.62 -6.81 -1.82
C MET A 47 14.77 -8.32 -1.62
N ILE A 48 13.77 -9.09 -2.03
CA ILE A 48 13.79 -10.56 -1.92
C ILE A 48 14.89 -11.16 -2.81
N TYR A 49 15.03 -10.65 -4.04
CA TYR A 49 16.10 -11.09 -4.95
C TYR A 49 17.50 -10.82 -4.37
N ASP A 50 17.74 -9.64 -3.82
CA ASP A 50 19.00 -9.28 -3.20
C ASP A 50 19.34 -10.23 -2.04
N GLN A 51 18.38 -10.56 -1.19
CA GLN A 51 18.56 -11.50 -0.10
C GLN A 51 18.80 -12.95 -0.59
N LEU A 52 18.10 -13.39 -1.63
CA LEU A 52 18.36 -14.66 -2.28
C LEU A 52 19.79 -14.72 -2.83
N ALA A 53 20.27 -13.65 -3.44
CA ALA A 53 21.65 -13.56 -3.94
C ALA A 53 22.67 -13.58 -2.79
N LYS A 54 22.46 -12.78 -1.75
CA LYS A 54 23.30 -12.71 -0.55
C LYS A 54 23.31 -14.01 0.27
N SER A 55 22.23 -14.79 0.25
CA SER A 55 22.08 -16.04 1.01
C SER A 55 23.10 -17.10 0.60
N GLY A 56 23.63 -17.01 -0.61
CA GLY A 56 24.50 -18.03 -1.20
C GLY A 56 23.75 -19.23 -1.77
N LEU A 57 22.42 -19.16 -1.83
CA LEU A 57 21.56 -20.25 -2.33
C LEU A 57 21.96 -20.71 -3.75
N TRP A 58 22.23 -19.73 -4.63
CA TRP A 58 22.64 -20.03 -6.01
C TRP A 58 23.99 -20.73 -6.11
N LYS A 59 24.94 -20.36 -5.22
CA LYS A 59 26.24 -21.04 -5.11
C LYS A 59 26.07 -22.43 -4.55
N MET A 60 25.29 -22.58 -3.49
CA MET A 60 25.01 -23.88 -2.89
C MET A 60 24.38 -24.84 -3.91
N ALA A 61 23.46 -24.35 -4.74
CA ALA A 61 22.85 -25.15 -5.80
C ALA A 61 23.89 -25.59 -6.84
N ALA A 62 24.76 -24.69 -7.28
CA ALA A 62 25.80 -25.00 -8.27
C ALA A 62 26.89 -25.93 -7.72
N ASP A 63 27.27 -25.79 -6.44
CA ASP A 63 28.33 -26.58 -5.82
C ASP A 63 27.88 -28.02 -5.49
N ARG A 64 26.58 -28.23 -5.22
CA ARG A 64 26.02 -29.55 -4.86
C ARG A 64 25.78 -30.46 -6.06
N ILE A 65 25.49 -29.89 -7.22
CA ILE A 65 25.08 -30.66 -8.39
C ILE A 65 25.94 -30.23 -9.59
N PRO A 66 26.88 -31.11 -10.04
CA PRO A 66 27.57 -30.86 -11.30
C PRO A 66 26.55 -30.70 -12.43
N VAL A 67 26.59 -29.59 -13.16
CA VAL A 67 25.67 -29.29 -14.28
C VAL A 67 25.64 -30.39 -15.37
N THR A 68 26.61 -31.27 -15.33
CA THR A 68 26.76 -32.40 -16.27
C THR A 68 26.06 -33.71 -15.83
N ASP A 69 25.65 -33.79 -14.56
CA ASP A 69 25.03 -35.04 -14.01
C ASP A 69 23.49 -34.96 -14.05
N ARG A 70 22.92 -35.15 -15.25
CA ARG A 70 21.47 -35.13 -15.51
C ARG A 70 20.70 -36.30 -14.92
N GLU A 71 21.39 -37.36 -14.49
CA GLU A 71 20.77 -38.55 -13.87
C GLU A 71 20.60 -38.37 -12.36
N ASN A 72 21.19 -37.32 -11.77
CA ASN A 72 21.05 -37.02 -10.36
C ASN A 72 19.62 -36.56 -10.05
N PRO A 73 18.90 -37.14 -9.09
CA PRO A 73 17.54 -36.74 -8.69
C PRO A 73 17.44 -35.28 -8.25
N GLU A 74 18.53 -34.67 -7.78
CA GLU A 74 18.57 -33.26 -7.38
C GLU A 74 18.73 -32.32 -8.59
N TYR A 75 19.00 -32.85 -9.81
CA TYR A 75 19.20 -32.02 -11.02
C TYR A 75 17.95 -31.22 -11.38
N GLU A 76 16.77 -31.81 -11.24
CA GLU A 76 15.49 -31.14 -11.48
C GLU A 76 15.31 -29.95 -10.54
N GLN A 77 15.66 -30.09 -9.27
CA GLN A 77 15.60 -28.98 -8.31
C GLN A 77 16.57 -27.85 -8.66
N LEU A 78 17.74 -28.17 -9.21
CA LEU A 78 18.69 -27.17 -9.70
C LEU A 78 18.14 -26.43 -10.92
N GLU A 79 17.57 -27.13 -11.90
CA GLU A 79 16.97 -26.49 -13.09
C GLU A 79 15.84 -25.54 -12.68
N ILE A 80 14.98 -25.95 -11.76
CA ILE A 80 13.92 -25.13 -11.18
C ILE A 80 14.53 -23.88 -10.52
N ALA A 81 15.52 -24.04 -9.65
CA ALA A 81 16.17 -22.94 -8.97
C ALA A 81 16.80 -21.92 -9.96
N LEU A 82 17.46 -22.40 -11.02
CA LEU A 82 18.06 -21.56 -12.05
C LEU A 82 16.99 -20.84 -12.91
N LYS A 83 15.88 -21.50 -13.21
CA LYS A 83 14.71 -20.88 -13.87
C LYS A 83 14.19 -19.69 -13.04
N PHE A 84 13.96 -19.90 -11.75
CA PHE A 84 13.47 -18.83 -10.86
C PHE A 84 14.52 -17.76 -10.61
N ARG A 85 15.80 -18.12 -10.49
CA ARG A 85 16.89 -17.12 -10.43
C ARG A 85 16.80 -16.14 -11.58
N LYS A 86 16.72 -16.64 -12.82
CA LYS A 86 16.63 -15.78 -14.01
C LYS A 86 15.37 -14.90 -14.00
N LEU A 87 14.24 -15.45 -13.57
CA LEU A 87 12.97 -14.71 -13.46
C LEU A 87 13.05 -13.58 -12.44
N PHE A 88 13.55 -13.87 -11.23
CA PHE A 88 13.75 -12.86 -10.18
C PHE A 88 14.75 -11.78 -10.62
N GLU A 89 15.89 -12.19 -11.20
CA GLU A 89 16.95 -11.28 -11.65
C GLU A 89 16.44 -10.28 -12.69
N GLN A 90 15.77 -10.75 -13.72
CA GLN A 90 15.23 -9.90 -14.79
C GLN A 90 14.22 -8.88 -14.25
N GLN A 91 13.30 -9.36 -13.41
CA GLN A 91 12.28 -8.48 -12.84
C GLN A 91 12.85 -7.51 -11.82
N ALA A 92 13.76 -7.98 -10.94
CA ALA A 92 14.41 -7.14 -9.93
C ALA A 92 15.23 -6.02 -10.58
N LEU A 93 16.03 -6.35 -11.61
CA LEU A 93 16.84 -5.38 -12.34
C LEU A 93 15.96 -4.32 -13.03
N SER A 94 14.86 -4.76 -13.68
CA SER A 94 13.91 -3.85 -14.32
C SER A 94 13.28 -2.87 -13.32
N LEU A 95 12.83 -3.37 -12.15
CA LEU A 95 12.24 -2.55 -11.09
C LEU A 95 13.27 -1.60 -10.47
N PHE A 96 14.49 -2.09 -10.24
CA PHE A 96 15.60 -1.29 -9.71
C PHE A 96 15.95 -0.12 -10.64
N MET A 97 16.18 -0.40 -11.93
CA MET A 97 16.50 0.64 -12.92
C MET A 97 15.36 1.66 -13.08
N THR A 98 14.12 1.17 -13.06
CA THR A 98 12.95 2.05 -13.06
C THR A 98 12.94 2.97 -11.83
N GLN A 99 13.29 2.43 -10.65
CA GLN A 99 13.29 3.22 -9.42
C GLN A 99 14.43 4.24 -9.41
N VAL A 100 15.63 3.88 -9.87
CA VAL A 100 16.76 4.83 -10.02
C VAL A 100 16.34 5.99 -10.91
N ASN A 101 15.82 5.70 -12.12
CA ASN A 101 15.38 6.74 -13.05
C ASN A 101 14.30 7.66 -12.46
N ARG A 102 13.33 7.09 -11.73
CA ARG A 102 12.28 7.89 -11.06
C ARG A 102 12.85 8.78 -9.96
N THR A 103 13.81 8.29 -9.21
CA THR A 103 14.48 9.06 -8.15
C THR A 103 15.23 10.27 -8.74
N GLU A 104 16.00 10.06 -9.79
CA GLU A 104 16.73 11.14 -10.48
C GLU A 104 15.77 12.16 -11.12
N THR A 105 14.71 11.67 -11.77
CA THR A 105 13.66 12.53 -12.32
C THR A 105 13.00 13.37 -11.24
N PHE A 106 12.66 12.78 -10.10
CA PHE A 106 12.08 13.48 -8.96
C PHE A 106 13.02 14.60 -8.46
N TYR A 107 14.30 14.32 -8.28
CA TYR A 107 15.25 15.36 -7.85
C TYR A 107 15.30 16.54 -8.81
N SER A 108 15.33 16.27 -10.13
CA SER A 108 15.31 17.31 -11.16
C SER A 108 14.02 18.14 -11.08
N ASP A 109 12.86 17.47 -11.06
CA ASP A 109 11.56 18.14 -11.02
C ASP A 109 11.37 18.94 -9.72
N TYR A 110 11.80 18.38 -8.59
CA TYR A 110 11.71 19.08 -7.30
C TYR A 110 12.57 20.34 -7.24
N GLN A 111 13.76 20.32 -7.84
CA GLN A 111 14.59 21.52 -7.98
C GLN A 111 13.93 22.57 -8.90
N ASP A 112 13.28 22.14 -9.97
CA ASP A 112 12.57 23.04 -10.87
C ASP A 112 11.32 23.65 -10.19
N MET A 113 10.58 22.89 -9.41
CA MET A 113 9.49 23.40 -8.56
C MET A 113 10.01 24.47 -7.60
N LYS A 114 11.16 24.24 -6.94
CA LYS A 114 11.78 25.23 -6.04
C LYS A 114 12.19 26.51 -6.77
N LYS A 115 12.78 26.41 -7.96
CA LYS A 115 13.14 27.58 -8.78
C LYS A 115 11.91 28.38 -9.21
N ALA A 116 10.77 27.72 -9.42
CA ALA A 116 9.49 28.36 -9.73
C ALA A 116 8.79 28.96 -8.50
N GLY A 117 9.37 28.83 -7.31
CA GLY A 117 8.84 29.36 -6.05
C GLY A 117 7.94 28.41 -5.28
N PHE A 118 7.76 27.18 -5.74
CA PHE A 118 7.01 26.15 -5.03
C PHE A 118 7.93 25.30 -4.16
N PHE A 119 7.50 25.01 -2.95
CA PHE A 119 8.25 24.15 -2.04
C PHE A 119 7.33 23.13 -1.38
N PRO A 120 6.80 22.16 -2.17
CA PRO A 120 5.87 21.17 -1.65
C PRO A 120 6.50 20.32 -0.55
N VAL A 121 5.65 19.89 0.39
CA VAL A 121 6.03 18.93 1.44
C VAL A 121 5.92 17.54 0.87
N ILE A 122 6.98 16.76 0.95
CA ILE A 122 6.98 15.38 0.48
C ILE A 122 6.56 14.48 1.65
N VAL A 123 5.52 13.68 1.44
CA VAL A 123 4.91 12.89 2.52
C VAL A 123 5.04 11.38 2.35
N LYS A 124 5.50 10.92 1.17
CA LYS A 124 5.72 9.49 0.89
C LYS A 124 6.82 9.32 -0.17
N GLY A 125 6.77 8.27 -0.99
CA GLY A 125 7.71 8.09 -2.09
C GLY A 125 9.16 8.04 -1.60
N ILE A 126 9.98 9.04 -1.94
CA ILE A 126 11.39 9.12 -1.60
C ILE A 126 11.66 9.13 -0.08
N ILE A 127 10.74 9.67 0.72
CA ILE A 127 10.92 9.72 2.17
C ILE A 127 10.87 8.30 2.76
N CYS A 128 9.88 7.51 2.32
CA CYS A 128 9.80 6.11 2.72
C CYS A 128 11.03 5.33 2.22
N ARG A 129 11.44 5.52 0.95
CA ARG A 129 12.63 4.85 0.40
C ARG A 129 13.88 5.12 1.22
N ASN A 130 14.08 6.35 1.63
CA ASN A 130 15.24 6.76 2.44
C ASN A 130 15.30 6.10 3.83
N SER A 131 14.24 5.42 4.25
CA SER A 131 14.23 4.64 5.50
C SER A 131 14.72 3.21 5.32
N TYR A 132 14.89 2.74 4.10
CA TYR A 132 15.40 1.40 3.79
C TYR A 132 16.92 1.39 3.66
N PRO A 133 17.58 0.26 3.99
CA PRO A 133 19.02 0.11 3.80
C PRO A 133 19.47 0.33 2.35
N ASN A 134 18.67 -0.12 1.40
CA ASN A 134 18.88 0.07 -0.03
C ASN A 134 17.63 0.75 -0.65
N PRO A 135 17.59 2.08 -0.71
CA PRO A 135 16.41 2.86 -1.11
C PRO A 135 15.82 2.46 -2.47
N GLU A 136 16.66 2.13 -3.45
CA GLU A 136 16.26 1.79 -4.82
C GLU A 136 15.64 0.40 -4.93
N GLN A 137 15.79 -0.43 -3.91
CA GLN A 137 15.13 -1.74 -3.84
C GLN A 137 13.67 -1.66 -3.35
N ARG A 138 13.22 -0.48 -2.87
CA ARG A 138 11.83 -0.22 -2.52
C ARG A 138 11.08 0.41 -3.70
N PRO A 139 10.38 -0.36 -4.55
CA PRO A 139 9.65 0.20 -5.69
C PRO A 139 8.55 1.16 -5.22
N SER A 140 8.45 2.31 -5.89
CA SER A 140 7.40 3.31 -5.70
C SER A 140 6.79 3.65 -7.05
N GLY A 141 5.47 3.74 -7.12
CA GLY A 141 4.75 4.13 -8.34
C GLY A 141 4.66 5.63 -8.51
N ASP A 142 4.58 6.32 -7.40
CA ASP A 142 4.21 7.71 -7.21
C ASP A 142 5.10 8.40 -6.18
N GLU A 143 5.13 9.73 -6.25
CA GLU A 143 5.60 10.59 -5.17
C GLU A 143 4.41 11.40 -4.69
N ASP A 144 4.15 11.38 -3.38
CA ASP A 144 3.05 12.11 -2.76
C ASP A 144 3.54 13.48 -2.28
N LEU A 145 2.97 14.54 -2.84
CA LEU A 145 3.29 15.93 -2.55
C LEU A 145 2.12 16.59 -1.84
N LEU A 146 2.38 17.29 -0.74
CA LEU A 146 1.39 18.09 -0.06
C LEU A 146 1.70 19.59 -0.31
N ILE A 147 0.69 20.34 -0.77
CA ILE A 147 0.76 21.76 -1.07
C ILE A 147 -0.46 22.45 -0.48
N THR A 148 -0.38 23.77 -0.25
CA THR A 148 -1.54 24.51 0.27
C THR A 148 -2.63 24.63 -0.78
N GLU A 149 -3.86 24.82 -0.32
CA GLU A 149 -5.03 24.97 -1.21
C GLU A 149 -4.92 26.25 -2.04
N GLU A 150 -4.31 27.29 -1.47
CA GLU A 150 -4.06 28.58 -2.13
C GLU A 150 -3.02 28.47 -3.25
N GLU A 151 -1.98 27.66 -3.06
CA GLU A 151 -0.90 27.46 -4.04
C GLU A 151 -1.30 26.50 -5.16
N TYR A 152 -2.29 25.62 -4.91
CA TYR A 152 -2.64 24.52 -5.83
C TYR A 152 -2.94 24.98 -7.27
N PRO A 153 -3.74 26.01 -7.53
CA PRO A 153 -4.03 26.44 -8.90
C PRO A 153 -2.76 26.82 -9.70
N ALA A 154 -1.85 27.57 -9.08
CA ALA A 154 -0.60 27.99 -9.70
C ALA A 154 0.36 26.79 -9.87
N PHE A 155 0.42 25.90 -8.88
CA PHE A 155 1.22 24.70 -8.93
C PHE A 155 0.74 23.73 -10.03
N LYS A 156 -0.57 23.52 -10.14
CA LYS A 156 -1.19 22.76 -11.23
C LYS A 156 -0.78 23.31 -12.60
N GLN A 157 -0.91 24.63 -12.78
CA GLN A 157 -0.52 25.30 -14.03
C GLN A 157 0.97 25.08 -14.33
N HIS A 158 1.84 25.19 -13.34
CA HIS A 158 3.27 24.92 -13.48
C HIS A 158 3.54 23.49 -13.97
N LEU A 159 2.87 22.47 -13.38
CA LEU A 159 3.03 21.08 -13.83
C LEU A 159 2.56 20.87 -15.27
N LEU A 160 1.43 21.49 -15.65
CA LEU A 160 0.92 21.41 -17.03
C LEU A 160 1.90 22.05 -18.04
N GLU A 161 2.49 23.19 -17.72
CA GLU A 161 3.51 23.87 -18.52
C GLU A 161 4.80 23.05 -18.66
N ARG A 162 5.10 22.21 -17.66
CA ARG A 162 6.22 21.26 -17.68
C ARG A 162 5.91 19.97 -18.46
N GLY A 163 4.72 19.85 -19.05
CA GLY A 163 4.31 18.72 -19.89
C GLY A 163 3.66 17.57 -19.13
N PHE A 164 3.34 17.76 -17.84
CA PHE A 164 2.48 16.83 -17.13
C PHE A 164 1.04 16.95 -17.63
N TYR A 165 0.28 15.89 -17.50
CA TYR A 165 -1.17 15.90 -17.71
C TYR A 165 -1.89 15.35 -16.49
N LEU A 166 -3.11 15.82 -16.26
CA LEU A 166 -3.98 15.36 -15.20
C LEU A 166 -4.64 14.03 -15.62
N VAL A 167 -4.50 12.99 -14.80
CA VAL A 167 -4.98 11.64 -15.15
C VAL A 167 -6.52 11.55 -15.15
N ASN A 168 -7.18 12.25 -14.23
CA ASN A 168 -8.63 12.24 -14.06
C ASN A 168 -9.21 13.66 -14.09
N GLU A 169 -9.40 14.23 -15.29
CA GLU A 169 -9.96 15.57 -15.47
C GLU A 169 -11.37 15.75 -14.88
N GLU A 170 -12.18 14.68 -14.85
CA GLU A 170 -13.53 14.69 -14.27
C GLU A 170 -13.55 14.92 -12.74
N GLN A 171 -12.41 14.75 -12.06
CA GLN A 171 -12.27 14.99 -10.63
C GLN A 171 -11.81 16.42 -10.32
N ASP A 172 -11.56 17.25 -11.33
CA ASP A 172 -11.09 18.63 -11.21
C ASP A 172 -12.23 19.62 -10.87
N THR A 173 -13.11 19.24 -9.96
CA THR A 173 -14.06 20.15 -9.36
C THR A 173 -13.44 20.86 -8.17
N GLU A 174 -13.96 22.03 -7.78
CA GLU A 174 -13.40 23.00 -6.83
C GLU A 174 -12.95 22.50 -5.44
N MET A 175 -13.05 21.19 -5.18
CA MET A 175 -12.63 20.54 -3.93
C MET A 175 -11.84 19.26 -4.19
N VAL A 176 -10.73 19.37 -4.92
CA VAL A 176 -9.84 18.22 -5.16
C VAL A 176 -9.02 17.96 -3.89
N GLU A 177 -9.20 16.79 -3.31
CA GLU A 177 -8.41 16.33 -2.15
C GLU A 177 -6.99 15.97 -2.56
N ALA A 178 -6.88 15.29 -3.72
CA ALA A 178 -5.65 14.91 -4.38
C ALA A 178 -5.84 14.85 -5.89
N ALA A 179 -4.83 15.23 -6.63
CA ALA A 179 -4.82 15.19 -8.09
C ALA A 179 -3.61 14.40 -8.59
N GLU A 180 -3.84 13.52 -9.56
CA GLU A 180 -2.81 12.66 -10.15
C GLU A 180 -2.24 13.30 -11.42
N PHE A 181 -0.94 13.60 -11.41
CA PHE A 181 -0.21 14.14 -12.56
C PHE A 181 0.78 13.15 -13.11
N ARG A 182 0.82 13.01 -14.44
CA ARG A 182 1.74 12.11 -15.14
C ARG A 182 2.49 12.84 -16.23
N HIS A 183 3.79 12.57 -16.34
CA HIS A 183 4.61 13.08 -17.43
C HIS A 183 4.87 11.96 -18.47
N PRO A 184 4.44 12.13 -19.74
CA PRO A 184 4.51 11.05 -20.74
C PRO A 184 5.94 10.69 -21.14
N GLY A 185 6.85 11.66 -21.13
CA GLY A 185 8.25 11.46 -21.54
C GLY A 185 9.15 10.86 -20.48
N THR A 186 8.99 11.25 -19.22
CA THR A 186 9.83 10.77 -18.10
C THR A 186 9.19 9.64 -17.31
N GLY A 187 7.88 9.47 -17.41
CA GLY A 187 7.12 8.53 -16.61
C GLY A 187 6.96 8.96 -15.13
N ALA A 188 7.32 10.21 -14.80
CA ALA A 188 7.07 10.78 -13.48
C ALA A 188 5.57 10.76 -13.16
N PHE A 189 5.24 10.41 -11.92
CA PHE A 189 3.88 10.33 -11.44
C PHE A 189 3.80 10.94 -10.05
N TYR A 190 3.03 12.01 -9.92
CA TYR A 190 2.84 12.77 -8.69
C TYR A 190 1.38 12.73 -8.26
N GLU A 191 1.14 12.34 -7.01
CA GLU A 191 -0.14 12.53 -6.34
C GLU A 191 -0.04 13.82 -5.50
N VAL A 192 -0.68 14.89 -5.98
CA VAL A 192 -0.63 16.21 -5.35
C VAL A 192 -1.82 16.37 -4.43
N HIS A 193 -1.56 16.42 -3.15
CA HIS A 193 -2.54 16.53 -2.09
C HIS A 193 -2.67 17.99 -1.62
N VAL A 194 -3.88 18.46 -1.45
CA VAL A 194 -4.20 19.69 -0.70
C VAL A 194 -4.79 19.36 0.67
N ARG A 195 -5.18 18.12 0.87
CA ARG A 195 -5.65 17.54 2.13
C ARG A 195 -5.03 16.17 2.34
N VAL A 196 -4.70 15.86 3.56
CA VAL A 196 -4.06 14.58 3.91
C VAL A 196 -5.04 13.40 3.77
N MET A 197 -6.32 13.64 4.14
CA MET A 197 -7.35 12.61 4.13
C MET A 197 -8.58 13.06 3.35
N PRO A 198 -9.30 12.10 2.71
CA PRO A 198 -10.51 12.35 1.97
C PRO A 198 -11.58 13.08 2.78
N LEU A 199 -12.13 14.15 2.21
CA LEU A 199 -13.26 14.89 2.79
C LEU A 199 -14.61 14.19 2.55
N THR A 200 -14.67 13.35 1.53
CA THR A 200 -15.87 12.62 1.11
C THR A 200 -16.30 11.53 2.07
N SER A 201 -15.38 11.05 2.92
CA SER A 201 -15.66 10.07 3.97
C SER A 201 -15.61 10.70 5.35
N GLU A 202 -16.70 10.55 6.12
CA GLU A 202 -16.76 11.03 7.51
C GLU A 202 -15.71 10.36 8.40
N TYR A 203 -15.40 9.09 8.10
CA TYR A 203 -14.39 8.36 8.86
C TYR A 203 -12.99 8.97 8.70
N TYR A 204 -12.60 9.29 7.47
CA TYR A 204 -11.26 9.84 7.21
C TYR A 204 -11.14 11.32 7.53
N ARG A 205 -12.19 12.10 7.27
CA ARG A 205 -12.21 13.56 7.48
C ARG A 205 -11.78 13.98 8.88
N LYS A 206 -12.13 13.17 9.91
CA LYS A 206 -11.76 13.46 11.32
C LYS A 206 -10.24 13.57 11.53
N PHE A 207 -9.42 12.84 10.76
CA PHE A 207 -7.97 12.87 10.90
C PHE A 207 -7.35 14.17 10.38
N ASN A 208 -8.00 14.90 9.45
CA ASN A 208 -7.49 16.16 8.95
C ASN A 208 -7.26 17.20 10.06
N ARG A 209 -7.95 17.08 11.20
CA ARG A 209 -7.72 17.93 12.38
C ARG A 209 -6.28 17.89 12.89
N VAL A 210 -5.63 16.75 12.80
CA VAL A 210 -4.23 16.61 13.22
C VAL A 210 -3.30 17.37 12.27
N PHE A 211 -3.72 17.56 11.03
CA PHE A 211 -2.93 18.15 9.96
C PHE A 211 -3.34 19.62 9.64
N GLU A 212 -4.22 20.25 10.43
CA GLU A 212 -4.68 21.63 10.17
C GLU A 212 -3.52 22.61 10.05
N ASN A 213 -2.47 22.45 10.87
CA ASN A 213 -1.28 23.30 10.85
C ASN A 213 -0.05 22.55 10.31
N ALA A 214 -0.26 21.63 9.35
CA ALA A 214 0.81 20.77 8.82
C ALA A 214 1.95 21.57 8.17
N PHE A 215 1.64 22.68 7.49
CA PHE A 215 2.62 23.53 6.81
C PHE A 215 3.48 24.36 7.77
N GLU A 216 3.01 24.59 9.00
CA GLU A 216 3.78 25.22 10.08
C GLU A 216 4.68 24.22 10.81
N GLN A 217 4.36 22.94 10.73
CA GLN A 217 5.05 21.82 11.35
C GLN A 217 5.84 21.03 10.30
N THR A 218 6.75 21.71 9.62
CA THR A 218 7.60 21.09 8.58
C THR A 218 9.07 21.17 8.99
N GLY A 219 9.85 20.21 8.50
CA GLY A 219 11.29 20.17 8.62
C GLY A 219 11.97 20.05 7.26
N LEU A 220 13.27 20.08 7.26
CA LEU A 220 14.11 19.86 6.10
C LEU A 220 15.03 18.66 6.38
N ILE A 221 15.11 17.75 5.41
CA ILE A 221 16.09 16.67 5.45
C ILE A 221 16.97 16.73 4.20
N ASP A 222 18.20 16.28 4.32
CA ASP A 222 19.07 16.05 3.16
C ASP A 222 18.97 14.58 2.73
N ILE A 223 18.71 14.35 1.44
CA ILE A 223 18.77 13.04 0.82
C ILE A 223 19.67 13.15 -0.40
N ASN A 224 20.84 12.53 -0.34
CA ASN A 224 21.83 12.54 -1.42
C ASN A 224 22.21 13.95 -1.92
N GLY A 225 22.34 14.94 -1.01
CA GLY A 225 22.67 16.33 -1.34
C GLY A 225 21.47 17.17 -1.80
N HIS A 226 20.26 16.62 -1.76
CA HIS A 226 19.03 17.34 -2.08
C HIS A 226 18.25 17.67 -0.80
N THR A 227 18.06 18.96 -0.52
CA THR A 227 17.25 19.41 0.60
C THR A 227 15.78 19.27 0.26
N ILE A 228 15.07 18.43 1.01
CA ILE A 228 13.65 18.09 0.83
C ILE A 228 12.84 18.55 2.05
N ARG A 229 11.70 19.18 1.80
CA ARG A 229 10.75 19.60 2.85
C ARG A 229 9.84 18.43 3.20
N ILE A 230 9.71 18.15 4.48
CA ILE A 230 8.87 17.08 5.03
C ILE A 230 7.99 17.62 6.16
N LEU A 231 7.00 16.88 6.58
CA LEU A 231 6.33 17.12 7.87
C LEU A 231 7.31 16.89 9.02
N ASP A 232 7.09 17.46 10.21
CA ASP A 232 7.84 17.02 11.39
C ASP A 232 7.70 15.49 11.55
N HIS A 233 8.72 14.83 12.11
CA HIS A 233 8.78 13.38 12.11
C HIS A 233 7.60 12.72 12.82
N THR A 234 7.00 13.38 13.81
CA THR A 234 5.82 12.88 14.52
C THR A 234 4.59 12.91 13.62
N LEU A 235 4.36 14.04 12.98
CA LEU A 235 3.25 14.24 12.06
C LEU A 235 3.37 13.32 10.83
N HIS A 236 4.61 13.16 10.36
CA HIS A 236 4.91 12.28 9.23
C HIS A 236 4.63 10.80 9.55
N LEU A 237 5.04 10.32 10.73
CA LEU A 237 4.70 8.96 11.16
C LEU A 237 3.19 8.76 11.24
N PHE A 238 2.46 9.74 11.78
CA PHE A 238 1.01 9.66 11.86
C PHE A 238 0.36 9.71 10.46
N PHE A 239 0.94 10.45 9.51
CA PHE A 239 0.54 10.42 8.11
C PHE A 239 0.67 9.00 7.53
N LEU A 240 1.82 8.35 7.69
CA LEU A 240 2.04 6.99 7.19
C LEU A 240 1.05 5.99 7.80
N PHE A 241 0.76 6.12 9.09
CA PHE A 241 -0.24 5.30 9.78
C PHE A 241 -1.65 5.55 9.24
N CYS A 242 -2.06 6.79 9.04
CA CYS A 242 -3.35 7.14 8.44
C CYS A 242 -3.48 6.65 7.00
N HIS A 243 -2.40 6.74 6.23
CA HIS A 243 -2.35 6.21 4.86
C HIS A 243 -2.49 4.68 4.84
N PHE A 244 -1.80 3.97 5.74
CA PHE A 244 -1.98 2.54 5.96
C PHE A 244 -3.44 2.21 6.30
N LEU A 245 -4.02 2.92 7.26
CA LEU A 245 -5.40 2.73 7.70
C LEU A 245 -6.40 2.93 6.54
N LYS A 246 -6.19 3.97 5.70
CA LYS A 246 -7.02 4.21 4.50
C LYS A 246 -7.07 2.99 3.59
N HIS A 247 -5.91 2.43 3.27
CA HIS A 247 -5.83 1.23 2.43
C HIS A 247 -6.34 -0.02 3.12
N PHE A 248 -6.04 -0.19 4.42
CA PHE A 248 -6.51 -1.32 5.21
C PHE A 248 -8.03 -1.39 5.28
N ILE A 249 -8.73 -0.25 5.40
CA ILE A 249 -10.20 -0.18 5.36
C ILE A 249 -10.73 -0.42 3.95
N ALA A 250 -10.10 0.15 2.93
CA ALA A 250 -10.57 0.07 1.57
C ALA A 250 -10.45 -1.36 0.98
N GLY A 251 -9.47 -1.61 0.16
CA GLY A 251 -9.28 -2.89 -0.54
C GLY A 251 -8.28 -3.83 0.11
N GLY A 252 -7.52 -3.35 1.07
CA GLY A 252 -6.39 -4.02 1.69
C GLY A 252 -5.08 -3.27 1.49
N VAL A 253 -4.12 -3.59 2.32
CA VAL A 253 -2.81 -2.94 2.38
C VAL A 253 -1.72 -3.96 2.13
N GLY A 254 -0.64 -3.57 1.47
CA GLY A 254 0.52 -4.44 1.27
C GLY A 254 1.51 -4.37 2.44
N ILE A 255 2.28 -5.44 2.62
CA ILE A 255 3.28 -5.56 3.69
C ILE A 255 4.34 -4.45 3.60
N ARG A 256 4.63 -3.94 2.40
CA ARG A 256 5.55 -2.83 2.18
C ARG A 256 5.14 -1.56 2.93
N GLN A 257 3.83 -1.22 2.99
CA GLN A 257 3.36 -0.05 3.74
C GLN A 257 3.55 -0.21 5.25
N LEU A 258 3.46 -1.44 5.76
CA LEU A 258 3.78 -1.74 7.14
C LEU A 258 5.29 -1.60 7.38
N CYS A 259 6.14 -2.09 6.46
CA CYS A 259 7.58 -1.86 6.52
C CYS A 259 7.93 -0.36 6.52
N ASP A 260 7.22 0.47 5.73
CA ASP A 260 7.44 1.92 5.71
C ASP A 260 7.24 2.54 7.10
N ILE A 261 6.13 2.20 7.79
CA ILE A 261 5.85 2.68 9.17
C ILE A 261 6.97 2.26 10.12
N VAL A 262 7.33 0.99 10.09
CA VAL A 262 8.29 0.40 11.02
C VAL A 262 9.69 0.99 10.83
N LEU A 263 10.16 1.04 9.58
CA LEU A 263 11.50 1.57 9.28
C LEU A 263 11.58 3.08 9.53
N TYR A 264 10.54 3.83 9.20
CA TYR A 264 10.47 5.26 9.50
C TYR A 264 10.51 5.50 11.00
N SER A 265 9.67 4.80 11.77
CA SER A 265 9.65 4.88 13.23
C SER A 265 11.00 4.56 13.86
N LYS A 266 11.70 3.57 13.32
CA LYS A 266 13.01 3.15 13.82
C LYS A 266 14.10 4.17 13.50
N LYS A 267 14.10 4.70 12.27
CA LYS A 267 15.09 5.69 11.81
C LYS A 267 15.01 7.00 12.58
N TYR A 268 13.80 7.46 12.89
CA TYR A 268 13.54 8.76 13.51
C TYR A 268 13.00 8.64 14.94
N CYS A 269 13.32 7.52 15.63
CA CYS A 269 12.80 7.19 16.96
C CYS A 269 12.97 8.33 17.98
N ASP A 270 14.13 8.98 17.97
CA ASP A 270 14.50 10.04 18.91
C ASP A 270 13.90 11.41 18.54
N GLU A 271 13.41 11.57 17.30
CA GLU A 271 12.81 12.80 16.79
C GLU A 271 11.28 12.76 16.84
N ILE A 272 10.70 11.56 17.08
CA ILE A 272 9.26 11.34 17.18
C ILE A 272 8.79 11.62 18.61
N SER A 273 7.82 12.49 18.75
CA SER A 273 7.10 12.68 20.02
C SER A 273 6.09 11.56 20.22
N TRP A 274 6.50 10.51 20.91
CA TRP A 274 5.66 9.35 21.17
C TRP A 274 4.42 9.70 22.00
N SER A 275 4.49 10.71 22.86
CA SER A 275 3.33 11.22 23.61
C SER A 275 2.26 11.85 22.71
N ARG A 276 2.65 12.51 21.59
CA ARG A 276 1.69 13.00 20.60
C ARG A 276 1.04 11.84 19.83
N ILE A 277 1.84 10.83 19.45
CA ILE A 277 1.33 9.61 18.82
C ILE A 277 0.33 8.91 19.73
N ASP A 278 0.67 8.73 21.02
CA ASP A 278 -0.21 8.16 22.03
C ASP A 278 -1.55 8.91 22.09
N CYS A 279 -1.50 10.22 22.26
CA CYS A 279 -2.69 11.07 22.31
C CYS A 279 -3.60 10.91 21.06
N TRP A 280 -3.02 10.86 19.86
CA TRP A 280 -3.79 10.71 18.63
C TRP A 280 -4.38 9.31 18.48
N ILE A 281 -3.61 8.27 18.79
CA ILE A 281 -4.08 6.88 18.73
C ILE A 281 -5.26 6.69 19.68
N GLN A 282 -5.20 7.19 20.91
CA GLN A 282 -6.31 7.13 21.89
C GLN A 282 -7.51 7.97 21.43
N THR A 283 -7.27 9.20 20.95
CA THR A 283 -8.34 10.09 20.50
C THR A 283 -9.20 9.45 19.41
N TYR A 284 -8.56 8.70 18.51
CA TYR A 284 -9.24 8.05 17.39
C TYR A 284 -9.61 6.58 17.65
N LYS A 285 -9.31 6.05 18.84
CA LYS A 285 -9.60 4.66 19.28
C LYS A 285 -8.96 3.62 18.37
N LEU A 286 -7.67 3.80 18.08
CA LEU A 286 -6.89 2.93 17.17
C LEU A 286 -5.80 2.14 17.90
N GLU A 287 -5.87 2.05 19.23
CA GLU A 287 -4.88 1.39 20.08
C GLU A 287 -4.68 -0.06 19.68
N LYS A 288 -5.78 -0.78 19.42
CA LYS A 288 -5.71 -2.19 19.05
C LYS A 288 -5.00 -2.40 17.71
N LEU A 289 -5.30 -1.57 16.70
CA LEU A 289 -4.63 -1.61 15.41
C LEU A 289 -3.14 -1.28 15.56
N TRP A 290 -2.81 -0.22 16.31
CA TRP A 290 -1.42 0.17 16.54
C TRP A 290 -0.62 -0.95 17.20
N MET A 291 -1.12 -1.52 18.30
CA MET A 291 -0.47 -2.64 18.99
C MET A 291 -0.37 -3.90 18.13
N SER A 292 -1.32 -4.11 17.23
CA SER A 292 -1.27 -5.23 16.28
C SER A 292 -0.19 -5.03 15.20
N ILE A 293 0.05 -3.78 14.75
CA ILE A 293 1.18 -3.45 13.85
C ILE A 293 2.52 -3.70 14.56
N ILE A 294 2.65 -3.30 15.82
CA ILE A 294 3.85 -3.56 16.62
C ILE A 294 4.09 -5.07 16.74
N LYS A 295 3.08 -5.83 17.20
CA LYS A 295 3.17 -7.30 17.32
C LYS A 295 3.52 -7.96 15.97
N PHE A 296 2.89 -7.55 14.89
CA PHE A 296 3.20 -8.07 13.54
C PHE A 296 4.67 -7.84 13.17
N SER A 297 5.16 -6.63 13.42
CA SER A 297 6.53 -6.27 13.06
C SER A 297 7.58 -7.02 13.88
N GLU A 298 7.31 -7.32 15.15
CA GLU A 298 8.17 -8.15 15.98
C GLU A 298 8.17 -9.60 15.53
N GLU A 299 6.99 -10.16 15.34
CA GLU A 299 6.81 -11.60 15.07
C GLU A 299 7.25 -11.98 13.64
N TYR A 300 6.95 -11.15 12.65
CA TYR A 300 7.16 -11.49 11.24
C TYR A 300 8.26 -10.70 10.54
N LEU A 301 8.57 -9.49 11.02
CA LEU A 301 9.63 -8.68 10.42
C LEU A 301 10.89 -8.61 11.25
N GLY A 302 10.91 -9.23 12.44
CA GLY A 302 12.08 -9.27 13.31
C GLY A 302 12.50 -7.89 13.83
N CYS A 303 11.54 -7.00 14.02
CA CYS A 303 11.79 -5.67 14.55
C CYS A 303 11.92 -5.71 16.07
N GLU A 304 12.91 -5.00 16.59
CA GLU A 304 13.10 -4.80 18.01
C GLU A 304 12.62 -3.39 18.35
N TRP A 305 11.65 -3.27 19.26
CA TRP A 305 11.14 -1.99 19.72
C TRP A 305 11.62 -1.64 21.11
N ASN A 306 11.88 -0.37 21.33
CA ASN A 306 12.04 0.14 22.68
C ASN A 306 10.65 0.37 23.30
N HIS A 307 10.09 -0.68 23.92
CA HIS A 307 8.76 -0.63 24.52
C HIS A 307 8.60 0.45 25.63
N LYS A 308 9.71 0.99 26.17
CA LYS A 308 9.64 2.11 27.12
C LYS A 308 9.37 3.45 26.44
N ALA A 309 9.70 3.57 25.16
CA ALA A 309 9.46 4.79 24.39
C ALA A 309 8.12 4.76 23.66
N LEU A 310 7.61 3.57 23.32
CA LEU A 310 6.34 3.42 22.61
C LEU A 310 5.14 3.69 23.54
N PRO A 311 4.02 4.18 22.97
CA PRO A 311 2.74 4.19 23.67
C PRO A 311 2.38 2.79 24.20
N ALA A 312 2.11 2.70 25.50
CA ALA A 312 1.71 1.47 26.16
C ALA A 312 0.20 1.46 26.39
N PHE A 313 -0.52 0.69 25.57
CA PHE A 313 -1.97 0.55 25.69
C PHE A 313 -2.33 -0.77 26.37
N GLU A 314 -3.29 -0.74 27.30
CA GLU A 314 -3.84 -1.93 27.95
C GLU A 314 -4.85 -2.66 27.05
N VAL A 315 -4.47 -2.91 25.79
CA VAL A 315 -5.31 -3.63 24.83
C VAL A 315 -4.55 -4.84 24.29
N LYS A 316 -5.26 -5.96 24.17
CA LYS A 316 -4.70 -7.15 23.54
C LYS A 316 -4.66 -6.94 22.03
N PRO A 317 -3.49 -6.99 21.38
CA PRO A 317 -3.40 -6.92 19.93
C PRO A 317 -4.12 -8.10 19.26
N ALA A 318 -4.57 -7.91 18.02
CA ALA A 318 -5.10 -8.98 17.19
C ALA A 318 -4.00 -9.95 16.74
N GLU A 319 -4.40 -11.09 16.21
CA GLU A 319 -3.45 -12.09 15.73
C GLU A 319 -2.82 -11.66 14.39
N PRO A 320 -1.47 -11.55 14.30
CA PRO A 320 -0.77 -11.06 13.11
C PRO A 320 -1.04 -11.87 11.85
N LEU A 321 -1.30 -13.18 11.99
CA LEU A 321 -1.56 -14.08 10.87
C LEU A 321 -2.77 -13.64 10.03
N ASN A 322 -3.82 -13.10 10.64
CA ASN A 322 -5.02 -12.66 9.92
C ASN A 322 -4.71 -11.45 9.03
N MET A 323 -3.92 -10.49 9.51
CA MET A 323 -3.45 -9.35 8.72
C MET A 323 -2.52 -9.81 7.59
N LEU A 324 -1.58 -10.71 7.88
CA LEU A 324 -0.66 -11.27 6.89
C LEU A 324 -1.43 -11.97 5.76
N THR A 325 -2.41 -12.80 6.10
CA THR A 325 -3.24 -13.50 5.12
C THR A 325 -3.97 -12.51 4.23
N ASP A 326 -4.59 -11.47 4.82
CA ASP A 326 -5.29 -10.42 4.08
C ASP A 326 -4.34 -9.65 3.13
N MET A 327 -3.11 -9.36 3.57
CA MET A 327 -2.09 -8.71 2.74
C MET A 327 -1.67 -9.60 1.56
N LEU A 328 -1.38 -10.88 1.80
CA LEU A 328 -0.91 -11.80 0.76
C LEU A 328 -2.01 -12.09 -0.29
N GLU A 329 -3.27 -12.14 0.14
CA GLU A 329 -4.42 -12.30 -0.77
C GLU A 329 -4.74 -11.03 -1.55
N GLY A 330 -4.64 -9.88 -0.91
CA GLY A 330 -4.97 -8.57 -1.51
C GLY A 330 -3.89 -7.98 -2.40
N GLY A 331 -2.64 -8.31 -2.15
CA GLY A 331 -1.49 -7.66 -2.76
C GLY A 331 -1.27 -6.22 -2.25
N ALA A 332 -0.31 -5.52 -2.83
CA ALA A 332 0.16 -4.22 -2.36
C ALA A 332 -0.93 -3.12 -2.27
N PHE A 333 -2.01 -3.27 -3.04
CA PHE A 333 -3.08 -2.27 -3.15
C PHE A 333 -4.48 -2.86 -2.94
N GLY A 334 -4.60 -4.11 -2.53
CA GLY A 334 -5.88 -4.79 -2.37
C GLY A 334 -6.64 -5.02 -3.69
N THR A 335 -5.96 -4.96 -4.83
CA THR A 335 -6.57 -4.98 -6.17
C THR A 335 -6.36 -6.28 -6.95
N LEU A 336 -5.67 -7.26 -6.38
CA LEU A 336 -5.44 -8.56 -7.03
C LEU A 336 -6.74 -9.31 -7.31
N ASP A 337 -7.77 -9.10 -6.51
CA ASP A 337 -9.07 -9.73 -6.70
C ASP A 337 -10.16 -8.67 -6.98
N GLN A 338 -10.85 -8.81 -8.13
CA GLN A 338 -11.94 -7.92 -8.50
C GLN A 338 -13.10 -7.95 -7.51
N GLU A 339 -13.36 -9.10 -6.86
CA GLU A 339 -14.41 -9.23 -5.86
C GLU A 339 -14.08 -8.37 -4.62
N ARG A 340 -12.80 -8.27 -4.28
CA ARG A 340 -12.29 -7.38 -3.23
C ARG A 340 -12.51 -5.90 -3.58
N VAL A 341 -12.17 -5.49 -4.80
CA VAL A 341 -12.42 -4.12 -5.29
C VAL A 341 -13.92 -3.77 -5.22
N HIS A 342 -14.78 -4.71 -5.57
CA HIS A 342 -16.25 -4.51 -5.48
C HIS A 342 -16.74 -4.43 -4.03
N SER A 343 -16.02 -4.99 -3.07
CA SER A 343 -16.39 -4.95 -1.65
C SER A 343 -15.97 -3.67 -0.91
N ILE A 344 -15.09 -2.82 -1.50
CA ILE A 344 -14.53 -1.60 -0.86
C ILE A 344 -15.61 -0.71 -0.23
N ARG A 345 -16.75 -0.51 -0.94
CA ARG A 345 -17.84 0.32 -0.42
C ARG A 345 -18.45 -0.23 0.85
N MET A 346 -18.47 -1.56 1.01
CA MET A 346 -19.02 -2.20 2.20
C MET A 346 -18.12 -1.94 3.41
N THR A 347 -16.82 -2.11 3.24
CA THR A 347 -15.82 -1.92 4.31
C THR A 347 -15.71 -0.46 4.75
N VAL A 348 -15.62 0.48 3.80
CA VAL A 348 -15.59 1.92 4.08
C VAL A 348 -16.84 2.35 4.84
N LYS A 349 -18.03 1.89 4.39
CA LYS A 349 -19.27 2.24 5.05
C LYS A 349 -19.43 1.62 6.44
N ALA A 350 -18.94 0.39 6.64
CA ALA A 350 -18.90 -0.22 7.96
C ALA A 350 -18.00 0.60 8.91
N ALA A 351 -16.85 1.09 8.43
CA ALA A 351 -15.99 1.97 9.19
C ALA A 351 -16.66 3.31 9.52
N GLU A 352 -17.39 3.92 8.59
CA GLU A 352 -18.14 5.17 8.79
C GLU A 352 -19.27 5.01 9.83
N SER A 353 -20.01 3.91 9.78
CA SER A 353 -21.11 3.64 10.72
C SER A 353 -20.61 3.20 12.11
N GLY A 354 -19.33 2.79 12.21
CA GLY A 354 -18.77 2.19 13.41
C GLY A 354 -19.43 0.86 13.78
N ARG A 355 -20.18 0.23 12.86
CA ARG A 355 -20.91 -1.03 13.10
C ARG A 355 -20.78 -1.96 11.90
N PRO A 356 -20.63 -3.27 12.14
CA PRO A 356 -20.72 -4.24 11.07
C PRO A 356 -22.16 -4.26 10.53
N ASP A 357 -22.37 -3.75 9.32
CA ASP A 357 -23.67 -3.82 8.62
C ASP A 357 -23.54 -4.61 7.31
N PRO A 358 -23.48 -5.95 7.39
CA PRO A 358 -23.30 -6.79 6.21
C PRO A 358 -24.49 -6.74 5.24
N VAL A 359 -25.71 -6.50 5.73
CA VAL A 359 -26.94 -6.51 4.92
C VAL A 359 -27.19 -5.16 4.25
N GLY A 360 -27.04 -4.07 4.99
CA GLY A 360 -27.23 -2.72 4.44
C GLY A 360 -26.17 -2.37 3.40
N GLY A 361 -24.93 -2.82 3.58
CA GLY A 361 -23.85 -2.70 2.59
C GLY A 361 -24.15 -3.43 1.27
N MET A 362 -24.71 -4.65 1.35
CA MET A 362 -25.12 -5.44 0.18
C MET A 362 -26.26 -4.76 -0.59
N ILE A 363 -27.33 -4.34 0.10
CA ILE A 363 -28.47 -3.67 -0.54
C ILE A 363 -28.03 -2.40 -1.24
N LYS A 364 -27.17 -1.58 -0.62
CA LYS A 364 -26.68 -0.33 -1.20
C LYS A 364 -25.65 -0.56 -2.33
N SER A 365 -24.90 -1.66 -2.32
CA SER A 365 -24.04 -2.07 -3.45
C SER A 365 -24.86 -2.48 -4.67
N LEU A 366 -26.00 -3.17 -4.48
CA LEU A 366 -26.90 -3.55 -5.56
C LEU A 366 -27.74 -2.35 -6.03
N PHE A 367 -28.11 -1.45 -5.12
CA PHE A 367 -28.95 -0.28 -5.35
C PHE A 367 -28.23 1.01 -4.93
N PRO A 368 -27.17 1.41 -5.66
CA PRO A 368 -26.43 2.64 -5.34
C PRO A 368 -27.30 3.88 -5.57
N GLY A 369 -26.95 5.00 -4.93
CA GLY A 369 -27.68 6.26 -5.05
C GLY A 369 -27.76 6.80 -6.49
N MET A 370 -28.65 7.76 -6.71
CA MET A 370 -28.96 8.37 -8.01
C MET A 370 -27.70 8.86 -8.75
N ASP A 371 -26.79 9.57 -8.06
CA ASP A 371 -25.59 10.15 -8.67
C ASP A 371 -24.66 9.08 -9.25
N HIS A 372 -24.54 7.95 -8.57
CA HIS A 372 -23.77 6.82 -9.08
C HIS A 372 -24.48 6.12 -10.25
N MET A 373 -25.81 6.02 -10.17
CA MET A 373 -26.59 5.44 -11.26
C MET A 373 -26.56 6.30 -12.52
N LYS A 374 -26.56 7.61 -12.42
CA LYS A 374 -26.39 8.54 -13.54
C LYS A 374 -25.07 8.33 -14.28
N LYS A 375 -23.94 8.13 -13.57
CA LYS A 375 -22.66 7.80 -14.18
C LYS A 375 -22.70 6.52 -15.03
N SER A 376 -23.47 5.52 -14.60
CA SER A 376 -23.60 4.23 -15.30
C SER A 376 -24.70 4.21 -16.36
N TYR A 377 -25.71 5.08 -16.20
CA TYR A 377 -26.89 5.18 -17.02
C TYR A 377 -27.24 6.67 -17.26
N PRO A 378 -26.59 7.34 -18.24
CA PRO A 378 -26.79 8.77 -18.50
C PRO A 378 -28.24 9.18 -18.78
N ILE A 379 -29.10 8.24 -19.21
CA ILE A 379 -30.53 8.48 -19.41
C ILE A 379 -31.23 8.97 -18.13
N LEU A 380 -30.68 8.68 -16.95
CA LEU A 380 -31.23 9.11 -15.67
C LEU A 380 -31.08 10.61 -15.41
N ASP A 381 -30.23 11.32 -16.16
CA ASP A 381 -30.14 12.79 -16.07
C ASP A 381 -31.40 13.45 -16.61
N SER A 382 -31.92 12.94 -17.72
CA SER A 382 -33.15 13.44 -18.34
C SER A 382 -34.42 12.77 -17.84
N ARG A 383 -34.33 11.54 -17.30
CA ARG A 383 -35.50 10.71 -16.89
C ARG A 383 -35.21 9.98 -15.56
N PRO A 384 -35.19 10.69 -14.43
CA PRO A 384 -34.89 10.11 -13.10
C PRO A 384 -35.86 9.01 -12.65
N PHE A 385 -37.08 9.04 -13.13
CA PHE A 385 -38.13 8.04 -12.79
C PHE A 385 -37.84 6.63 -13.33
N LEU A 386 -36.89 6.48 -14.27
CA LEU A 386 -36.46 5.18 -14.79
C LEU A 386 -35.49 4.44 -13.84
N LEU A 387 -35.12 5.04 -12.71
CA LEU A 387 -34.18 4.45 -11.74
C LEU A 387 -34.53 3.00 -11.33
N PRO A 388 -35.78 2.65 -11.02
CA PRO A 388 -36.18 1.27 -10.68
C PRO A 388 -35.90 0.27 -11.82
N ILE A 389 -36.12 0.69 -13.07
CA ILE A 389 -35.87 -0.13 -14.26
C ILE A 389 -34.39 -0.36 -14.44
N MET A 390 -33.55 0.69 -14.23
CA MET A 390 -32.08 0.59 -14.32
C MET A 390 -31.49 -0.29 -13.21
N TYR A 391 -32.10 -0.32 -12.04
CA TYR A 391 -31.74 -1.29 -11.00
C TYR A 391 -32.05 -2.73 -11.47
N GLY A 392 -33.20 -2.97 -12.10
CA GLY A 392 -33.56 -4.27 -12.70
C GLY A 392 -32.54 -4.72 -13.75
N ASP A 393 -32.17 -3.84 -14.68
CA ASP A 393 -31.16 -4.11 -15.69
C ASP A 393 -29.77 -4.43 -15.07
N ARG A 394 -29.38 -3.68 -14.04
CA ARG A 394 -28.13 -3.92 -13.29
C ARG A 394 -28.12 -5.31 -12.65
N VAL A 395 -29.20 -5.70 -11.99
CA VAL A 395 -29.33 -7.03 -11.37
C VAL A 395 -29.28 -8.13 -12.44
N ILE A 396 -29.96 -7.94 -13.57
CA ILE A 396 -29.97 -8.89 -14.68
C ILE A 396 -28.57 -9.01 -15.29
N LYS A 397 -27.85 -7.90 -15.49
CA LYS A 397 -26.46 -7.89 -15.98
C LYS A 397 -25.53 -8.61 -14.99
N TYR A 398 -25.71 -8.41 -13.69
CA TYR A 398 -24.96 -9.11 -12.66
C TYR A 398 -25.19 -10.63 -12.72
N ILE A 399 -26.43 -11.07 -12.80
CA ILE A 399 -26.80 -12.50 -12.90
C ILE A 399 -26.27 -13.11 -14.20
N ARG A 400 -26.39 -12.41 -15.34
CA ARG A 400 -25.86 -12.87 -16.63
C ARG A 400 -24.34 -12.97 -16.62
N LYS A 401 -23.62 -12.01 -16.03
CA LYS A 401 -22.15 -12.05 -15.89
C LYS A 401 -21.73 -13.25 -15.02
N LYS A 402 -22.49 -13.54 -13.95
CA LYS A 402 -22.25 -14.71 -13.10
C LYS A 402 -22.45 -16.05 -13.83
N LYS A 403 -23.47 -16.14 -14.71
CA LYS A 403 -23.73 -17.34 -15.52
C LYS A 403 -22.73 -17.54 -16.67
N ARG A 404 -22.14 -16.47 -17.20
CA ARG A 404 -21.21 -16.53 -18.35
C ARG A 404 -19.78 -17.00 -17.98
N ASN A 405 -19.42 -16.97 -16.70
CA ASN A 405 -18.09 -17.39 -16.21
C ASN A 405 -18.22 -18.51 -15.15
N PRO A 406 -18.60 -19.75 -15.53
CA PRO A 406 -18.75 -20.88 -14.61
C PRO A 406 -17.40 -21.36 -14.03
N HIS A 407 -16.25 -21.02 -14.64
CA HIS A 407 -14.91 -21.37 -14.12
C HIS A 407 -14.46 -20.56 -12.87
N ARG A 408 -15.31 -19.66 -12.36
CA ARG A 408 -15.11 -18.97 -11.05
C ARG A 408 -15.78 -19.69 -9.87
N SER A 409 -16.16 -20.97 -10.00
CA SER A 409 -16.84 -21.74 -8.96
C SER A 409 -15.94 -22.16 -7.79
N GLY A 410 -15.14 -21.28 -7.27
CA GLY A 410 -14.33 -21.44 -6.05
C GLY A 410 -14.01 -20.10 -5.39
N LYS A 411 -14.33 -18.98 -6.07
CA LYS A 411 -14.11 -17.64 -5.50
C LYS A 411 -15.33 -17.16 -4.72
N LEU A 412 -15.06 -16.56 -3.58
CA LEU A 412 -16.08 -15.92 -2.74
C LEU A 412 -16.79 -14.80 -3.52
N SER A 413 -18.05 -14.56 -3.20
CA SER A 413 -18.77 -13.40 -3.76
C SER A 413 -18.22 -12.09 -3.16
N PRO A 414 -18.39 -10.92 -3.83
CA PRO A 414 -18.01 -9.62 -3.27
C PRO A 414 -18.57 -9.38 -1.87
N VAL A 415 -19.78 -9.87 -1.62
CA VAL A 415 -20.43 -9.77 -0.31
C VAL A 415 -19.74 -10.64 0.73
N ALA A 416 -19.34 -11.86 0.39
CA ALA A 416 -18.61 -12.74 1.29
C ALA A 416 -17.23 -12.17 1.61
N VAL A 417 -16.51 -11.67 0.61
CA VAL A 417 -15.25 -10.96 0.78
C VAL A 417 -15.42 -9.72 1.66
N GLY A 418 -16.43 -8.91 1.39
CA GLY A 418 -16.74 -7.73 2.20
C GLY A 418 -17.01 -8.07 3.67
N ASN A 419 -17.77 -9.12 3.93
CA ASN A 419 -18.07 -9.56 5.29
C ASN A 419 -16.84 -10.08 6.02
N GLN A 420 -15.97 -10.86 5.36
CA GLN A 420 -14.71 -11.30 5.94
C GLN A 420 -13.81 -10.11 6.30
N ARG A 421 -13.75 -9.10 5.42
CA ARG A 421 -12.96 -7.90 5.70
C ARG A 421 -13.56 -7.03 6.80
N ILE A 422 -14.91 -6.90 6.88
CA ILE A 422 -15.56 -6.22 7.99
C ILE A 422 -15.24 -6.92 9.31
N GLN A 423 -15.26 -8.24 9.33
CA GLN A 423 -14.87 -9.03 10.51
C GLN A 423 -13.40 -8.77 10.88
N LEU A 424 -12.49 -8.76 9.90
CA LEU A 424 -11.09 -8.42 10.10
C LEU A 424 -10.94 -7.00 10.69
N LEU A 425 -11.63 -6.00 10.14
CA LEU A 425 -11.57 -4.62 10.64
C LEU A 425 -12.09 -4.50 12.09
N SER A 426 -13.12 -5.27 12.47
CA SER A 426 -13.59 -5.36 13.86
C SER A 426 -12.56 -6.02 14.76
N GLU A 427 -11.93 -7.10 14.29
CA GLU A 427 -10.87 -7.79 15.04
C GLU A 427 -9.71 -6.84 15.38
N TYR A 428 -9.36 -5.92 14.47
CA TYR A 428 -8.31 -4.93 14.67
C TYR A 428 -8.79 -3.62 15.34
N GLY A 429 -10.05 -3.55 15.77
CA GLY A 429 -10.62 -2.41 16.48
C GLY A 429 -10.87 -1.17 15.61
N VAL A 430 -10.87 -1.31 14.30
CA VAL A 430 -11.19 -0.22 13.35
C VAL A 430 -12.69 0.04 13.29
N ILE A 431 -13.50 -0.99 13.50
CA ILE A 431 -14.95 -0.96 13.59
C ILE A 431 -15.32 -1.48 14.98
N SER A 432 -16.21 -0.78 15.68
CA SER A 432 -16.74 -1.24 16.97
C SER A 432 -17.57 -2.52 16.82
N GLU A 433 -17.48 -3.42 17.81
CA GLU A 433 -18.32 -4.62 17.85
C GLU A 433 -19.78 -4.26 18.08
#